data_79a533728f1466231d63b4684b16415b
#
_entry.id   79a533728f1466231d63b4684b16415b
#
_cell.length_a   1.000
_cell.length_b   1.000
_cell.length_c   1.000
_cell.angle_alpha   90.00
_cell.angle_beta   90.00
_cell.angle_gamma   90.00
#
_symmetry.space_group_name_H-M   'P 1'
#
loop_
_entity.id
_entity.type
_entity.pdbx_description
1 polymer ?
#
loop_
_entity_poly.entity_id
_entity_poly.type
_entity_poly.pdbx_seq_one_letter_code
_entity_poly.pdbx_strand_id
1 'polypeptide(L)'
;MGTAAATFFGPAMADIGNFFEKRRGLAVAIIASANYVAGALWPLLISSFLELNNWKDVYFIIAIICATIMFPIAYFLKNNIANNISGNDIATKNTSLNNLSPSTLQILLILAGIGCCLAMAMPQVHIVALCVERGFGLGIGAQVLSVMLFSGMISRIGFGYLSDKIGPVYTLFIGSFLQMLSLVFFLPFDSQLSLYIVSLMFGLSQGGIVPAYAMIIRKYLPIEEVGERVGLVIMATIVGMGLGGWMSGEIFDLTQSYKLAFVNGIFWNFTNLLIVTFIMWKIYFQKDKFQYS
;
A
#
# COMPACT_ATOMS: atom_id res chain seq x y z
N MET A 1 8.39 12.39 -9.87
CA MET A 1 7.11 11.79 -9.42
C MET A 1 7.15 11.34 -7.96
N GLY A 2 8.19 10.67 -7.46
CA GLY A 2 8.25 10.20 -6.07
C GLY A 2 8.12 11.29 -5.01
N THR A 3 8.75 12.45 -5.19
CA THR A 3 8.65 13.58 -4.26
C THR A 3 7.23 14.14 -4.15
N ALA A 4 6.50 14.25 -5.25
CA ALA A 4 5.11 14.74 -5.25
C ALA A 4 4.16 13.76 -4.54
N ALA A 5 4.36 12.45 -4.70
CA ALA A 5 3.58 11.43 -3.99
C ALA A 5 3.87 11.44 -2.49
N ALA A 6 5.13 11.60 -2.09
CA ALA A 6 5.54 11.62 -0.68
C ALA A 6 5.01 12.85 0.07
N THR A 7 4.94 14.00 -0.57
CA THR A 7 4.47 15.27 0.07
C THR A 7 2.97 15.29 0.33
N PHE A 8 2.17 14.52 -0.39
CA PHE A 8 0.71 14.50 -0.22
C PHE A 8 0.20 13.29 0.55
N PHE A 9 0.67 12.09 0.22
CA PHE A 9 0.06 10.84 0.69
C PHE A 9 0.21 10.62 2.20
N GLY A 10 1.40 10.83 2.74
CA GLY A 10 1.68 10.70 4.17
C GLY A 10 0.91 11.70 5.03
N PRO A 11 1.04 13.01 4.78
CA PRO A 11 0.31 14.03 5.51
C PRO A 11 -1.20 13.89 5.41
N ALA A 12 -1.75 13.59 4.23
CA ALA A 12 -3.20 13.39 4.07
C ALA A 12 -3.73 12.22 4.90
N MET A 13 -2.99 11.10 4.97
CA MET A 13 -3.35 9.96 5.81
C MET A 13 -3.23 10.26 7.30
N ALA A 14 -2.24 11.06 7.70
CA ALA A 14 -2.08 11.48 9.08
C ALA A 14 -3.21 12.44 9.52
N ASP A 15 -3.56 13.39 8.66
CA ASP A 15 -4.51 14.45 8.97
C ASP A 15 -5.96 13.96 9.05
N ILE A 16 -6.39 13.12 8.08
CA ILE A 16 -7.79 12.67 8.03
C ILE A 16 -8.20 11.91 9.29
N GLY A 17 -7.26 11.25 9.93
CA GLY A 17 -7.50 10.56 11.18
C GLY A 17 -7.85 11.50 12.36
N ASN A 18 -7.61 12.81 12.23
CA ASN A 18 -7.98 13.81 13.24
C ASN A 18 -9.47 14.20 13.14
N PHE A 19 -10.05 14.11 11.93
CA PHE A 19 -11.44 14.49 11.69
C PHE A 19 -12.46 13.38 12.03
N PHE A 20 -12.02 12.11 12.06
CA PHE A 20 -12.94 10.97 12.27
C PHE A 20 -12.55 10.15 13.50
N GLU A 21 -13.40 10.16 14.55
CA GLU A 21 -13.15 9.39 15.77
C GLU A 21 -13.59 7.92 15.67
N LYS A 22 -14.82 7.68 15.16
CA LYS A 22 -15.45 6.35 15.19
C LYS A 22 -15.13 5.44 14.00
N ARG A 23 -14.69 5.98 12.84
CA ARG A 23 -14.44 5.25 11.58
C ARG A 23 -13.13 5.68 10.94
N ARG A 24 -12.07 5.78 11.74
CA ARG A 24 -10.75 6.26 11.29
C ARG A 24 -10.15 5.38 10.21
N GLY A 25 -10.25 4.07 10.36
CA GLY A 25 -9.74 3.11 9.39
C GLY A 25 -10.40 3.26 8.03
N LEU A 26 -11.72 3.43 8.01
CA LEU A 26 -12.47 3.66 6.78
C LEU A 26 -12.09 5.00 6.12
N ALA A 27 -11.96 6.08 6.89
CA ALA A 27 -11.58 7.40 6.37
C ALA A 27 -10.19 7.40 5.74
N VAL A 28 -9.19 6.83 6.42
CA VAL A 28 -7.83 6.64 5.90
C VAL A 28 -7.84 5.77 4.65
N ALA A 29 -8.63 4.70 4.64
CA ALA A 29 -8.76 3.80 3.51
C ALA A 29 -9.35 4.49 2.26
N ILE A 30 -10.36 5.34 2.42
CA ILE A 30 -10.98 6.09 1.31
C ILE A 30 -9.96 7.04 0.67
N ILE A 31 -9.24 7.84 1.44
CA ILE A 31 -8.20 8.73 0.91
C ILE A 31 -7.11 7.93 0.22
N ALA A 32 -6.63 6.89 0.87
CA ALA A 32 -5.61 6.04 0.31
C ALA A 32 -6.04 5.31 -0.98
N SER A 33 -7.34 5.13 -1.20
CA SER A 33 -7.87 4.48 -2.42
C SER A 33 -7.69 5.31 -3.68
N ALA A 34 -7.48 6.62 -3.56
CA ALA A 34 -7.34 7.52 -4.71
C ALA A 34 -6.20 7.11 -5.66
N ASN A 35 -5.08 6.61 -5.13
CA ASN A 35 -3.97 6.15 -5.97
C ASN A 35 -4.31 4.88 -6.77
N TYR A 36 -5.15 4.00 -6.23
CA TYR A 36 -5.61 2.80 -6.95
C TYR A 36 -6.61 3.16 -8.05
N VAL A 37 -7.49 4.12 -7.81
CA VAL A 37 -8.41 4.64 -8.84
C VAL A 37 -7.59 5.22 -10.00
N ALA A 38 -6.61 6.06 -9.71
CA ALA A 38 -5.72 6.60 -10.72
C ALA A 38 -4.95 5.50 -11.46
N GLY A 39 -4.37 4.54 -10.72
CA GLY A 39 -3.63 3.43 -11.30
C GLY A 39 -4.47 2.48 -12.14
N ALA A 40 -5.77 2.33 -11.85
CA ALA A 40 -6.68 1.54 -12.65
C ALA A 40 -7.15 2.25 -13.93
N LEU A 41 -7.41 3.56 -13.85
CA LEU A 41 -7.97 4.34 -14.96
C LEU A 41 -6.90 4.78 -15.97
N TRP A 42 -5.75 5.28 -15.51
CA TRP A 42 -4.73 5.84 -16.39
C TRP A 42 -4.18 4.85 -17.43
N PRO A 43 -3.84 3.59 -17.09
CA PRO A 43 -3.37 2.64 -18.11
C PRO A 43 -4.38 2.37 -19.21
N LEU A 44 -5.67 2.30 -18.88
CA LEU A 44 -6.74 2.09 -19.88
C LEU A 44 -6.90 3.30 -20.79
N LEU A 45 -6.86 4.51 -20.24
CA LEU A 45 -6.99 5.74 -21.02
C LEU A 45 -5.77 5.99 -21.90
N ILE A 46 -4.57 5.74 -21.37
CA ILE A 46 -3.31 6.03 -22.04
C ILE A 46 -2.99 5.00 -23.13
N SER A 47 -3.39 3.73 -22.95
CA SER A 47 -3.08 2.66 -23.93
C SER A 47 -3.57 3.03 -25.33
N SER A 48 -4.79 3.54 -25.46
CA SER A 48 -5.38 3.97 -26.74
C SER A 48 -4.69 5.20 -27.33
N PHE A 49 -4.17 6.10 -26.49
CA PHE A 49 -3.45 7.29 -26.95
C PHE A 49 -1.99 7.01 -27.35
N LEU A 50 -1.34 6.05 -26.69
CA LEU A 50 0.04 5.63 -27.00
C LEU A 50 0.15 4.92 -28.35
N GLU A 51 -0.89 4.27 -28.80
CA GLU A 51 -0.93 3.65 -30.15
C GLU A 51 -0.96 4.70 -31.27
N LEU A 52 -1.47 5.91 -30.99
CA LEU A 52 -1.68 6.99 -31.97
C LEU A 52 -0.66 8.11 -31.86
N ASN A 53 0.03 8.30 -30.73
CA ASN A 53 0.88 9.44 -30.44
C ASN A 53 2.21 9.04 -29.80
N ASN A 54 3.17 9.98 -29.83
CA ASN A 54 4.45 9.80 -29.15
C ASN A 54 4.25 9.86 -27.63
N TRP A 55 4.96 9.01 -26.88
CA TRP A 55 4.89 8.98 -25.41
C TRP A 55 5.14 10.35 -24.75
N LYS A 56 5.96 11.23 -25.36
CA LYS A 56 6.23 12.58 -24.84
C LYS A 56 4.99 13.47 -24.83
N ASP A 57 4.17 13.39 -25.86
CA ASP A 57 2.95 14.18 -25.99
C ASP A 57 1.90 13.74 -24.97
N VAL A 58 1.82 12.43 -24.74
CA VAL A 58 0.93 11.84 -23.73
C VAL A 58 1.32 12.32 -22.31
N TYR A 59 2.60 12.28 -21.96
CA TYR A 59 3.07 12.79 -20.66
C TYR A 59 2.85 14.30 -20.50
N PHE A 60 3.00 15.08 -21.58
CA PHE A 60 2.75 16.52 -21.56
C PHE A 60 1.25 16.83 -21.30
N ILE A 61 0.34 16.10 -21.94
CA ILE A 61 -1.10 16.22 -21.70
C ILE A 61 -1.45 15.89 -20.24
N ILE A 62 -0.91 14.79 -19.71
CA ILE A 62 -1.11 14.40 -18.30
C ILE A 62 -0.59 15.51 -17.37
N ALA A 63 0.56 16.09 -17.64
CA ALA A 63 1.11 17.18 -16.84
C ALA A 63 0.19 18.41 -16.81
N ILE A 64 -0.39 18.78 -17.94
CA ILE A 64 -1.37 19.89 -18.03
C ILE A 64 -2.63 19.57 -17.24
N ILE A 65 -3.19 18.37 -17.38
CA ILE A 65 -4.39 17.93 -16.65
C ILE A 65 -4.11 17.96 -15.14
N CYS A 66 -2.99 17.42 -14.70
CA CYS A 66 -2.61 17.44 -13.29
C CYS A 66 -2.45 18.86 -12.77
N ALA A 67 -1.77 19.75 -13.50
CA ALA A 67 -1.59 21.13 -13.09
C ALA A 67 -2.94 21.87 -12.98
N THR A 68 -3.79 21.77 -13.98
CA THR A 68 -5.09 22.47 -14.01
C THR A 68 -6.06 22.01 -12.92
N ILE A 69 -5.97 20.75 -12.48
CA ILE A 69 -6.83 20.23 -11.42
C ILE A 69 -6.20 20.50 -10.04
N MET A 70 -4.89 20.28 -9.87
CA MET A 70 -4.25 20.37 -8.56
C MET A 70 -4.11 21.79 -8.03
N PHE A 71 -3.85 22.78 -8.90
CA PHE A 71 -3.69 24.17 -8.45
C PHE A 71 -4.97 24.76 -7.82
N PRO A 72 -6.17 24.65 -8.43
CA PRO A 72 -7.40 25.10 -7.80
C PRO A 72 -7.69 24.37 -6.48
N ILE A 73 -7.53 23.04 -6.44
CA ILE A 73 -7.78 22.25 -5.24
C ILE A 73 -6.84 22.69 -4.11
N ALA A 74 -5.55 22.88 -4.38
CA ALA A 74 -4.57 23.35 -3.39
C ALA A 74 -4.93 24.75 -2.84
N TYR A 75 -5.43 25.64 -3.70
CA TYR A 75 -5.87 26.97 -3.29
C TYR A 75 -7.08 26.92 -2.34
N PHE A 76 -8.07 26.08 -2.65
CA PHE A 76 -9.26 25.88 -1.78
C PHE A 76 -8.90 25.22 -0.44
N LEU A 77 -7.98 24.27 -0.43
CA LEU A 77 -7.54 23.60 0.81
C LEU A 77 -6.80 24.55 1.74
N LYS A 78 -5.99 25.48 1.23
CA LYS A 78 -5.24 26.45 2.03
C LYS A 78 -6.16 27.31 2.93
N ASN A 79 -7.33 27.68 2.44
CA ASN A 79 -8.26 28.54 3.18
C ASN A 79 -9.03 27.80 4.29
N ASN A 80 -9.21 26.48 4.17
CA ASN A 80 -9.95 25.68 5.15
C ASN A 80 -9.09 25.14 6.30
N ILE A 81 -7.80 24.93 6.05
CA ILE A 81 -6.87 24.41 7.08
C ILE A 81 -6.58 25.45 8.15
N ALA A 82 -6.47 26.73 7.77
CA ALA A 82 -6.19 27.82 8.73
C ALA A 82 -7.28 28.00 9.80
N ASN A 83 -8.52 27.60 9.53
CA ASN A 83 -9.66 27.79 10.43
C ASN A 83 -9.92 26.61 11.39
N ASN A 84 -9.31 25.43 11.16
CA ASN A 84 -9.63 24.21 11.92
C ASN A 84 -8.52 23.74 12.88
N ILE A 85 -7.39 24.45 12.96
CA ILE A 85 -6.29 24.10 13.89
C ILE A 85 -6.57 24.51 15.33
N SER A 86 -7.66 25.27 15.58
CA SER A 86 -8.08 25.69 16.92
C SER A 86 -9.15 24.77 17.48
N GLY A 87 -8.79 23.65 18.03
CA GLY A 87 -9.71 22.99 18.95
C GLY A 87 -9.76 21.47 18.83
N ASN A 88 -9.34 20.91 19.89
CA ASN A 88 -9.45 19.54 20.39
C ASN A 88 -8.23 18.65 20.19
N ASP A 89 -7.28 18.82 21.11
CA ASP A 89 -6.43 17.76 21.64
C ASP A 89 -7.31 16.67 22.26
N ILE A 90 -7.93 15.83 21.44
CA ILE A 90 -8.52 14.60 21.93
C ILE A 90 -7.36 13.64 22.14
N ALA A 91 -6.85 13.64 23.37
CA ALA A 91 -5.93 12.65 23.88
C ALA A 91 -6.52 11.26 23.64
N THR A 92 -6.20 10.67 22.49
CA THR A 92 -6.43 9.24 22.31
C THR A 92 -5.57 8.55 23.34
N LYS A 93 -6.22 7.85 24.26
CA LYS A 93 -5.60 7.04 25.31
C LYS A 93 -4.52 6.18 24.66
N ASN A 94 -3.27 6.59 24.81
CA ASN A 94 -2.13 5.80 24.35
C ASN A 94 -2.26 4.42 25.01
N THR A 95 -2.57 3.40 24.23
CA THR A 95 -2.56 2.03 24.73
C THR A 95 -1.10 1.69 24.96
N SER A 96 -0.63 1.85 26.21
CA SER A 96 0.75 1.62 26.59
C SER A 96 1.17 0.21 26.13
N LEU A 97 2.19 0.17 25.30
CA LEU A 97 2.88 -1.06 24.93
C LEU A 97 3.75 -1.49 26.11
N ASN A 98 3.22 -2.33 27.00
CA ASN A 98 3.97 -2.77 28.18
C ASN A 98 5.26 -3.54 27.87
N ASN A 99 5.47 -3.99 26.61
CA ASN A 99 6.54 -4.93 26.25
C ASN A 99 7.33 -4.59 24.97
N LEU A 100 7.06 -3.44 24.31
CA LEU A 100 7.79 -2.99 23.13
C LEU A 100 8.11 -1.49 23.28
N SER A 101 9.40 -1.12 23.13
CA SER A 101 9.72 0.31 23.08
C SER A 101 9.17 0.94 21.79
N PRO A 102 8.80 2.23 21.80
CA PRO A 102 8.34 2.94 20.61
C PRO A 102 9.31 2.84 19.42
N SER A 103 10.62 2.93 19.71
CA SER A 103 11.66 2.81 18.68
C SER A 103 11.77 1.41 18.10
N THR A 104 11.62 0.36 18.92
CA THR A 104 11.62 -1.03 18.44
C THR A 104 10.42 -1.30 17.54
N LEU A 105 9.22 -0.84 17.92
CA LEU A 105 8.03 -0.99 17.08
C LEU A 105 8.21 -0.24 15.76
N GLN A 106 8.75 0.96 15.78
CA GLN A 106 9.04 1.75 14.59
C GLN A 106 9.96 1.01 13.62
N ILE A 107 11.09 0.46 14.12
CA ILE A 107 12.05 -0.29 13.30
C ILE A 107 11.40 -1.54 12.71
N LEU A 108 10.63 -2.29 13.50
CA LEU A 108 9.92 -3.48 13.03
C LEU A 108 8.90 -3.14 11.93
N LEU A 109 8.17 -2.03 12.07
CA LEU A 109 7.23 -1.58 11.04
C LEU A 109 7.93 -1.12 9.76
N ILE A 110 9.10 -0.47 9.86
CA ILE A 110 9.95 -0.10 8.71
C ILE A 110 10.39 -1.35 7.97
N LEU A 111 10.96 -2.34 8.67
CA LEU A 111 11.44 -3.59 8.06
C LEU A 111 10.29 -4.40 7.45
N ALA A 112 9.16 -4.50 8.14
CA ALA A 112 7.96 -5.15 7.62
C ALA A 112 7.42 -4.42 6.38
N GLY A 113 7.39 -3.09 6.39
CA GLY A 113 6.96 -2.26 5.27
C GLY A 113 7.83 -2.44 4.03
N ILE A 114 9.16 -2.47 4.20
CA ILE A 114 10.10 -2.76 3.10
C ILE A 114 9.82 -4.16 2.53
N GLY A 115 9.80 -5.20 3.36
CA GLY A 115 9.60 -6.59 2.91
C GLY A 115 8.26 -6.81 2.21
N CYS A 116 7.19 -6.26 2.77
CA CYS A 116 5.86 -6.31 2.18
C CYS A 116 5.79 -5.64 0.81
N CYS A 117 6.31 -4.39 0.71
CA CYS A 117 6.21 -3.61 -0.51
C CYS A 117 7.19 -4.07 -1.59
N LEU A 118 8.33 -4.65 -1.21
CA LEU A 118 9.23 -5.34 -2.12
C LEU A 118 8.53 -6.52 -2.81
N ALA A 119 7.79 -7.31 -2.05
CA ALA A 119 6.97 -8.41 -2.58
C ALA A 119 5.80 -7.93 -3.45
N MET A 120 5.18 -6.79 -3.06
CA MET A 120 4.06 -6.17 -3.78
C MET A 120 4.48 -5.62 -5.15
N ALA A 121 5.71 -5.14 -5.26
CA ALA A 121 6.21 -4.49 -6.48
C ALA A 121 6.28 -5.45 -7.66
N MET A 122 6.60 -6.73 -7.43
CA MET A 122 6.76 -7.69 -8.53
C MET A 122 5.51 -7.77 -9.41
N PRO A 123 4.30 -8.12 -8.91
CA PRO A 123 3.11 -8.13 -9.75
C PRO A 123 2.72 -6.75 -10.27
N GLN A 124 2.80 -5.70 -9.45
CA GLN A 124 2.32 -4.38 -9.86
C GLN A 124 3.16 -3.74 -10.97
N VAL A 125 4.47 -3.94 -10.95
CA VAL A 125 5.39 -3.32 -11.93
C VAL A 125 5.54 -4.19 -13.17
N HIS A 126 5.58 -5.52 -13.00
CA HIS A 126 5.96 -6.43 -14.08
C HIS A 126 4.82 -7.22 -14.70
N ILE A 127 3.56 -7.12 -14.22
CA ILE A 127 2.44 -7.90 -14.76
C ILE A 127 2.19 -7.63 -16.24
N VAL A 128 2.37 -6.39 -16.70
CA VAL A 128 2.20 -6.03 -18.10
C VAL A 128 3.30 -6.68 -18.94
N ALA A 129 4.55 -6.61 -18.50
CA ALA A 129 5.68 -7.23 -19.17
C ALA A 129 5.56 -8.78 -19.18
N LEU A 130 5.09 -9.38 -18.09
CA LEU A 130 4.76 -10.80 -18.01
C LEU A 130 3.70 -11.21 -19.03
N CYS A 131 2.66 -10.41 -19.23
CA CYS A 131 1.62 -10.68 -20.23
C CYS A 131 2.19 -10.59 -21.66
N VAL A 132 3.08 -9.65 -21.93
CA VAL A 132 3.77 -9.52 -23.22
C VAL A 132 4.70 -10.69 -23.46
N GLU A 133 5.51 -11.11 -22.49
CA GLU A 133 6.40 -12.26 -22.55
C GLU A 133 5.62 -13.54 -22.89
N ARG A 134 4.42 -13.69 -22.33
CA ARG A 134 3.53 -14.84 -22.60
C ARG A 134 2.74 -14.75 -23.89
N GLY A 135 2.94 -13.70 -24.69
CA GLY A 135 2.28 -13.52 -25.99
C GLY A 135 0.85 -12.97 -25.92
N PHE A 136 0.36 -12.53 -24.74
CA PHE A 136 -0.99 -11.96 -24.62
C PHE A 136 -1.06 -10.50 -25.09
N GLY A 137 0.08 -9.80 -25.16
CA GLY A 137 0.19 -8.43 -25.63
C GLY A 137 -0.09 -7.36 -24.55
N LEU A 138 0.22 -6.10 -24.91
CA LEU A 138 0.13 -4.94 -24.00
C LEU A 138 -1.28 -4.67 -23.52
N GLY A 139 -2.28 -4.79 -24.40
CA GLY A 139 -3.69 -4.51 -24.06
C GLY A 139 -4.22 -5.43 -22.95
N ILE A 140 -3.93 -6.73 -23.02
CA ILE A 140 -4.31 -7.68 -21.97
C ILE A 140 -3.52 -7.39 -20.69
N GLY A 141 -2.23 -7.08 -20.78
CA GLY A 141 -1.42 -6.69 -19.62
C GLY A 141 -1.99 -5.47 -18.88
N ALA A 142 -2.39 -4.43 -19.61
CA ALA A 142 -3.03 -3.24 -19.05
C ALA A 142 -4.37 -3.57 -18.37
N GLN A 143 -5.19 -4.44 -18.97
CA GLN A 143 -6.45 -4.88 -18.38
C GLN A 143 -6.24 -5.67 -17.08
N VAL A 144 -5.29 -6.61 -17.07
CA VAL A 144 -4.94 -7.41 -15.88
C VAL A 144 -4.45 -6.51 -14.75
N LEU A 145 -3.59 -5.52 -15.05
CA LEU A 145 -3.15 -4.52 -14.07
C LEU A 145 -4.34 -3.69 -13.55
N SER A 146 -5.23 -3.26 -14.43
CA SER A 146 -6.41 -2.47 -14.04
C SER A 146 -7.35 -3.27 -13.14
N VAL A 147 -7.59 -4.55 -13.41
CA VAL A 147 -8.36 -5.45 -12.55
C VAL A 147 -7.70 -5.59 -11.17
N MET A 148 -6.37 -5.77 -11.13
CA MET A 148 -5.60 -5.84 -9.89
C MET A 148 -5.75 -4.57 -9.05
N LEU A 149 -5.62 -3.40 -9.65
CA LEU A 149 -5.69 -2.13 -8.93
C LEU A 149 -7.12 -1.77 -8.54
N PHE A 150 -8.09 -2.05 -9.40
CA PHE A 150 -9.52 -1.84 -9.08
C PHE A 150 -9.98 -2.72 -7.91
N SER A 151 -9.62 -4.00 -7.91
CA SER A 151 -9.89 -4.89 -6.78
C SER A 151 -9.16 -4.45 -5.51
N GLY A 152 -7.97 -3.88 -5.64
CA GLY A 152 -7.21 -3.25 -4.55
C GLY A 152 -7.94 -2.05 -3.93
N MET A 153 -8.63 -1.24 -4.74
CA MET A 153 -9.47 -0.15 -4.25
C MET A 153 -10.63 -0.68 -3.38
N ILE A 154 -11.35 -1.69 -3.87
CA ILE A 154 -12.46 -2.31 -3.14
C ILE A 154 -11.95 -2.91 -1.83
N SER A 155 -10.87 -3.66 -1.91
CA SER A 155 -10.20 -4.27 -0.76
C SER A 155 -9.79 -3.23 0.27
N ARG A 156 -9.26 -2.09 -0.15
CA ARG A 156 -8.80 -1.03 0.75
C ARG A 156 -9.92 -0.53 1.64
N ILE A 157 -11.11 -0.30 1.07
CA ILE A 157 -12.30 0.10 1.83
C ILE A 157 -12.73 -1.01 2.80
N GLY A 158 -12.76 -2.25 2.35
CA GLY A 158 -13.10 -3.42 3.18
C GLY A 158 -12.13 -3.61 4.35
N PHE A 159 -10.82 -3.51 4.11
CA PHE A 159 -9.79 -3.61 5.15
C PHE A 159 -9.80 -2.41 6.10
N GLY A 160 -10.17 -1.21 5.63
CA GLY A 160 -10.38 -0.06 6.50
C GLY A 160 -11.47 -0.33 7.54
N TYR A 161 -12.61 -0.85 7.09
CA TYR A 161 -13.69 -1.27 7.98
C TYR A 161 -13.28 -2.45 8.91
N LEU A 162 -12.56 -3.42 8.37
CA LEU A 162 -12.03 -4.55 9.15
C LEU A 162 -11.10 -4.07 10.26
N SER A 163 -10.24 -3.10 9.96
CA SER A 163 -9.29 -2.52 10.91
C SER A 163 -9.98 -1.80 12.06
N ASP A 164 -11.12 -1.15 11.79
CA ASP A 164 -11.93 -0.52 12.84
C ASP A 164 -12.56 -1.59 13.79
N LYS A 165 -12.83 -2.81 13.29
CA LYS A 165 -13.43 -3.90 14.09
C LYS A 165 -12.42 -4.75 14.85
N ILE A 166 -11.40 -5.27 14.18
CA ILE A 166 -10.45 -6.22 14.78
C ILE A 166 -9.10 -5.59 15.16
N GLY A 167 -8.91 -4.34 14.73
CA GLY A 167 -7.67 -3.59 14.96
C GLY A 167 -6.63 -3.73 13.84
N PRO A 168 -5.70 -2.74 13.74
CA PRO A 168 -4.83 -2.61 12.59
C PRO A 168 -3.75 -3.70 12.49
N VAL A 169 -3.29 -4.28 13.60
CA VAL A 169 -2.26 -5.34 13.58
C VAL A 169 -2.81 -6.64 13.00
N TYR A 170 -4.01 -7.06 13.42
CA TYR A 170 -4.66 -8.23 12.83
C TYR A 170 -4.99 -8.02 11.35
N THR A 171 -5.42 -6.82 11.00
CA THR A 171 -5.70 -6.43 9.61
C THR A 171 -4.44 -6.52 8.75
N LEU A 172 -3.31 -6.01 9.24
CA LEU A 172 -2.01 -6.13 8.57
C LEU A 172 -1.61 -7.59 8.36
N PHE A 173 -1.76 -8.44 9.40
CA PHE A 173 -1.45 -9.86 9.32
C PHE A 173 -2.30 -10.56 8.25
N ILE A 174 -3.62 -10.36 8.26
CA ILE A 174 -4.54 -10.97 7.29
C ILE A 174 -4.19 -10.53 5.87
N GLY A 175 -3.96 -9.23 5.64
CA GLY A 175 -3.57 -8.71 4.32
C GLY A 175 -2.26 -9.32 3.83
N SER A 176 -1.23 -9.36 4.68
CA SER A 176 0.08 -9.95 4.35
C SER A 176 0.00 -11.45 4.08
N PHE A 177 -0.84 -12.18 4.82
CA PHE A 177 -1.06 -13.61 4.60
C PHE A 177 -1.78 -13.88 3.26
N LEU A 178 -2.83 -13.13 2.97
CA LEU A 178 -3.55 -13.24 1.68
C LEU A 178 -2.66 -12.83 0.50
N GLN A 179 -1.78 -11.83 0.68
CA GLN A 179 -0.80 -11.44 -0.33
C GLN A 179 0.18 -12.59 -0.60
N MET A 180 0.68 -13.25 0.46
CA MET A 180 1.54 -14.43 0.32
C MET A 180 0.87 -15.52 -0.51
N LEU A 181 -0.37 -15.84 -0.18
CA LEU A 181 -1.15 -16.86 -0.88
C LEU A 181 -1.33 -16.49 -2.37
N SER A 182 -1.64 -15.23 -2.65
CA SER A 182 -1.80 -14.76 -4.03
C SER A 182 -0.49 -14.83 -4.83
N LEU A 183 0.66 -14.49 -4.21
CA LEU A 183 1.97 -14.60 -4.85
C LEU A 183 2.31 -16.06 -5.20
N VAL A 184 1.97 -17.01 -4.33
CA VAL A 184 2.17 -18.45 -4.61
C VAL A 184 1.33 -18.89 -5.81
N PHE A 185 0.11 -18.37 -5.97
CA PHE A 185 -0.73 -18.71 -7.11
C PHE A 185 -0.25 -18.16 -8.45
N PHE A 186 0.62 -17.15 -8.49
CA PHE A 186 1.26 -16.71 -9.74
C PHE A 186 2.25 -17.75 -10.29
N LEU A 187 2.74 -18.72 -9.50
CA LEU A 187 3.74 -19.69 -9.95
C LEU A 187 3.18 -20.77 -10.89
N PRO A 188 2.04 -21.44 -10.58
CA PRO A 188 1.53 -22.55 -11.39
C PRO A 188 0.60 -22.12 -12.52
N PHE A 189 0.05 -20.90 -12.49
CA PHE A 189 -1.01 -20.48 -13.40
C PHE A 189 -0.51 -19.56 -14.49
N ASP A 190 -0.50 -20.06 -15.74
CA ASP A 190 0.08 -19.41 -16.91
C ASP A 190 -0.95 -19.00 -17.99
N SER A 191 -2.25 -19.36 -17.82
CA SER A 191 -3.28 -18.99 -18.79
C SER A 191 -3.78 -17.54 -18.60
N GLN A 192 -4.28 -16.93 -19.67
CA GLN A 192 -4.81 -15.57 -19.61
C GLN A 192 -5.90 -15.43 -18.53
N LEU A 193 -6.86 -16.37 -18.45
CA LEU A 193 -7.93 -16.34 -17.46
C LEU A 193 -7.38 -16.45 -16.03
N SER A 194 -6.38 -17.31 -15.82
CA SER A 194 -5.76 -17.48 -14.50
C SER A 194 -5.03 -16.21 -14.05
N LEU A 195 -4.39 -15.47 -14.96
CA LEU A 195 -3.75 -14.20 -14.64
C LEU A 195 -4.77 -13.15 -14.19
N TYR A 196 -5.95 -13.07 -14.79
CA TYR A 196 -7.03 -12.19 -14.32
C TYR A 196 -7.48 -12.58 -12.91
N ILE A 197 -7.72 -13.87 -12.64
CA ILE A 197 -8.21 -14.36 -11.35
C ILE A 197 -7.15 -14.12 -10.26
N VAL A 198 -5.89 -14.49 -10.51
CA VAL A 198 -4.81 -14.33 -9.53
C VAL A 198 -4.51 -12.84 -9.27
N SER A 199 -4.55 -12.00 -10.32
CA SER A 199 -4.38 -10.55 -10.17
C SER A 199 -5.53 -9.91 -9.38
N LEU A 200 -6.77 -10.35 -9.58
CA LEU A 200 -7.92 -9.95 -8.76
C LEU A 200 -7.72 -10.36 -7.29
N MET A 201 -7.32 -11.61 -7.03
CA MET A 201 -7.03 -12.08 -5.66
C MET A 201 -5.89 -11.27 -5.02
N PHE A 202 -4.83 -11.01 -5.77
CA PHE A 202 -3.71 -10.20 -5.30
C PHE A 202 -4.15 -8.78 -4.96
N GLY A 203 -4.93 -8.13 -5.83
CA GLY A 203 -5.51 -6.82 -5.56
C GLY A 203 -6.37 -6.81 -4.30
N LEU A 204 -7.24 -7.83 -4.13
CA LEU A 204 -8.07 -7.98 -2.93
C LEU A 204 -7.24 -8.20 -1.65
N SER A 205 -6.04 -8.73 -1.73
CA SER A 205 -5.18 -8.97 -0.57
C SER A 205 -4.41 -7.74 -0.10
N GLN A 206 -3.93 -6.92 -1.03
CA GLN A 206 -2.95 -5.86 -0.74
C GLN A 206 -3.55 -4.53 -0.27
N GLY A 207 -4.84 -4.29 -0.55
CA GLY A 207 -5.45 -2.97 -0.40
C GLY A 207 -5.32 -2.36 1.00
N GLY A 208 -5.42 -3.18 2.05
CA GLY A 208 -5.40 -2.73 3.45
C GLY A 208 -4.03 -2.63 4.10
N ILE A 209 -2.98 -3.14 3.48
CA ILE A 209 -1.68 -3.32 4.13
C ILE A 209 -1.03 -1.97 4.47
N VAL A 210 -0.85 -1.09 3.48
CA VAL A 210 -0.18 0.19 3.68
C VAL A 210 -0.93 1.12 4.66
N PRO A 211 -2.26 1.30 4.58
CA PRO A 211 -3.00 2.05 5.59
C PRO A 211 -2.89 1.47 7.01
N ALA A 212 -2.78 0.15 7.15
CA ALA A 212 -2.67 -0.48 8.45
C ALA A 212 -1.40 -0.06 9.20
N TYR A 213 -0.27 0.17 8.51
CA TYR A 213 0.95 0.70 9.14
C TYR A 213 0.71 2.07 9.79
N ALA A 214 0.09 3.00 9.09
CA ALA A 214 -0.22 4.33 9.64
C ALA A 214 -1.14 4.24 10.85
N MET A 215 -2.12 3.32 10.81
CA MET A 215 -3.05 3.11 11.93
C MET A 215 -2.41 2.43 13.13
N ILE A 216 -1.42 1.53 12.94
CA ILE A 216 -0.63 0.94 14.03
C ILE A 216 0.16 2.03 14.73
N ILE A 217 0.88 2.87 13.98
CA ILE A 217 1.65 3.98 14.53
C ILE A 217 0.76 4.89 15.37
N ARG A 218 -0.39 5.31 14.82
CA ARG A 218 -1.33 6.19 15.49
C ARG A 218 -1.95 5.58 16.76
N LYS A 219 -2.11 4.26 16.80
CA LYS A 219 -2.72 3.57 17.94
C LYS A 219 -1.75 3.36 19.09
N TYR A 220 -0.48 3.13 18.79
CA TYR A 220 0.50 2.63 19.76
C TYR A 220 1.67 3.58 20.04
N LEU A 221 1.87 4.63 19.23
CA LEU A 221 2.98 5.56 19.40
C LEU A 221 2.48 6.95 19.86
N PRO A 222 3.36 7.77 20.47
CA PRO A 222 3.00 9.10 20.94
C PRO A 222 2.40 9.98 19.84
N ILE A 223 1.35 10.73 20.18
CA ILE A 223 0.57 11.51 19.20
C ILE A 223 1.39 12.65 18.60
N GLU A 224 2.31 13.19 19.38
CA GLU A 224 3.18 14.30 19.01
C GLU A 224 4.13 13.93 17.86
N GLU A 225 4.49 12.65 17.76
CA GLU A 225 5.45 12.12 16.79
C GLU A 225 4.78 11.36 15.63
N VAL A 226 3.45 11.21 15.63
CA VAL A 226 2.73 10.38 14.66
C VAL A 226 3.01 10.79 13.22
N GLY A 227 3.04 12.09 12.91
CA GLY A 227 3.28 12.58 11.55
C GLY A 227 4.65 12.16 11.02
N GLU A 228 5.70 12.36 11.79
CA GLU A 228 7.07 11.97 11.44
C GLU A 228 7.19 10.44 11.31
N ARG A 229 6.67 9.70 12.28
CA ARG A 229 6.75 8.24 12.31
C ARG A 229 5.99 7.56 11.18
N VAL A 230 4.80 8.08 10.84
CA VAL A 230 4.03 7.62 9.66
C VAL A 230 4.81 7.94 8.39
N GLY A 231 5.38 9.14 8.28
CA GLY A 231 6.21 9.55 7.14
C GLY A 231 7.38 8.60 6.92
N LEU A 232 8.11 8.23 7.98
CA LEU A 232 9.24 7.29 7.89
C LEU A 232 8.81 5.89 7.40
N VAL A 233 7.69 5.35 7.90
CA VAL A 233 7.23 4.03 7.45
C VAL A 233 6.68 4.09 6.02
N ILE A 234 5.96 5.13 5.64
CA ILE A 234 5.51 5.30 4.24
C ILE A 234 6.71 5.45 3.30
N MET A 235 7.75 6.21 3.68
CA MET A 235 8.99 6.29 2.92
C MET A 235 9.64 4.91 2.76
N ALA A 236 9.70 4.11 3.82
CA ALA A 236 10.22 2.74 3.78
C ALA A 236 9.41 1.84 2.82
N THR A 237 8.08 1.97 2.78
CA THR A 237 7.25 1.24 1.81
C THR A 237 7.55 1.64 0.37
N ILE A 238 7.79 2.92 0.09
CA ILE A 238 8.16 3.43 -1.24
C ILE A 238 9.54 2.89 -1.65
N VAL A 239 10.52 2.91 -0.73
CA VAL A 239 11.85 2.31 -0.97
C VAL A 239 11.70 0.81 -1.28
N GLY A 240 10.87 0.09 -0.51
CA GLY A 240 10.56 -1.32 -0.76
C GLY A 240 9.98 -1.56 -2.16
N MET A 241 9.04 -0.70 -2.61
CA MET A 241 8.47 -0.77 -3.96
C MET A 241 9.55 -0.56 -5.04
N GLY A 242 10.42 0.45 -4.88
CA GLY A 242 11.50 0.73 -5.81
C GLY A 242 12.49 -0.42 -5.92
N LEU A 243 12.94 -0.94 -4.76
CA LEU A 243 13.85 -2.09 -4.70
C LEU A 243 13.22 -3.35 -5.30
N GLY A 244 11.96 -3.63 -5.00
CA GLY A 244 11.25 -4.81 -5.50
C GLY A 244 11.05 -4.79 -7.01
N GLY A 245 10.70 -3.63 -7.57
CA GLY A 245 10.61 -3.44 -9.02
C GLY A 245 11.97 -3.65 -9.70
N TRP A 246 13.02 -3.02 -9.18
CA TRP A 246 14.38 -3.19 -9.70
C TRP A 246 14.88 -4.64 -9.60
N MET A 247 14.80 -5.26 -8.43
CA MET A 247 15.23 -6.66 -8.22
C MET A 247 14.48 -7.63 -9.11
N SER A 248 13.19 -7.44 -9.33
CA SER A 248 12.39 -8.31 -10.19
C SER A 248 12.81 -8.19 -11.67
N GLY A 249 13.16 -6.98 -12.12
CA GLY A 249 13.73 -6.76 -13.45
C GLY A 249 15.10 -7.40 -13.61
N GLU A 250 16.00 -7.20 -12.65
CA GLU A 250 17.35 -7.80 -12.66
C GLU A 250 17.30 -9.33 -12.65
N ILE A 251 16.40 -9.91 -11.83
CA ILE A 251 16.20 -11.37 -11.83
C ILE A 251 15.72 -11.85 -13.20
N PHE A 252 14.80 -11.12 -13.84
CA PHE A 252 14.33 -11.45 -15.17
C PHE A 252 15.45 -11.34 -16.20
N ASP A 253 16.25 -10.29 -16.19
CA ASP A 253 17.35 -10.08 -17.14
C ASP A 253 18.40 -11.20 -17.05
N LEU A 254 18.68 -11.69 -15.84
CA LEU A 254 19.61 -12.78 -15.58
C LEU A 254 19.06 -14.17 -15.91
N THR A 255 17.75 -14.39 -15.71
CA THR A 255 17.16 -15.75 -15.75
C THR A 255 16.20 -15.96 -16.91
N GLN A 256 15.79 -14.87 -17.58
CA GLN A 256 14.76 -14.86 -18.61
C GLN A 256 13.44 -15.48 -18.15
N SER A 257 13.13 -15.34 -16.84
CA SER A 257 11.93 -15.90 -16.23
C SER A 257 11.43 -15.09 -15.03
N TYR A 258 10.17 -14.72 -15.05
CA TYR A 258 9.52 -14.09 -13.90
C TYR A 258 9.23 -15.04 -12.73
N LYS A 259 9.32 -16.39 -12.92
CA LYS A 259 9.07 -17.34 -11.83
C LYS A 259 9.97 -17.11 -10.61
N LEU A 260 11.28 -16.89 -10.86
CA LEU A 260 12.23 -16.58 -9.79
C LEU A 260 11.98 -15.22 -9.13
N ALA A 261 11.50 -14.24 -9.88
CA ALA A 261 11.09 -12.96 -9.32
C ALA A 261 9.89 -13.10 -8.36
N PHE A 262 8.91 -13.95 -8.69
CA PHE A 262 7.82 -14.29 -7.75
C PHE A 262 8.33 -15.01 -6.51
N VAL A 263 9.26 -15.97 -6.65
CA VAL A 263 9.87 -16.65 -5.50
C VAL A 263 10.59 -15.66 -4.58
N ASN A 264 11.32 -14.70 -5.16
CA ASN A 264 11.93 -13.62 -4.39
C ASN A 264 10.87 -12.78 -3.63
N GLY A 265 9.77 -12.42 -4.30
CA GLY A 265 8.63 -11.74 -3.64
C GLY A 265 8.03 -12.55 -2.50
N ILE A 266 7.84 -13.85 -2.67
CA ILE A 266 7.36 -14.78 -1.63
C ILE A 266 8.31 -14.77 -0.42
N PHE A 267 9.62 -14.84 -0.64
CA PHE A 267 10.63 -14.79 0.43
C PHE A 267 10.53 -13.50 1.26
N TRP A 268 10.45 -12.35 0.61
CA TRP A 268 10.33 -11.07 1.30
C TRP A 268 8.99 -10.91 2.03
N ASN A 269 7.89 -11.39 1.44
CA ASN A 269 6.61 -11.37 2.13
C ASN A 269 6.56 -12.34 3.32
N PHE A 270 7.25 -13.48 3.24
CA PHE A 270 7.41 -14.38 4.38
C PHE A 270 8.16 -13.70 5.53
N THR A 271 9.23 -12.97 5.22
CA THR A 271 9.96 -12.17 6.21
C THR A 271 9.06 -11.11 6.86
N ASN A 272 8.24 -10.40 6.06
CA ASN A 272 7.23 -9.48 6.58
C ASN A 272 6.24 -10.20 7.52
N LEU A 273 5.72 -11.37 7.14
CA LEU A 273 4.80 -12.14 7.98
C LEU A 273 5.41 -12.54 9.32
N LEU A 274 6.68 -12.94 9.34
CA LEU A 274 7.38 -13.26 10.58
C LEU A 274 7.44 -12.03 11.51
N ILE A 275 7.79 -10.86 10.97
CA ILE A 275 7.86 -9.62 11.75
C ILE A 275 6.47 -9.24 12.28
N VAL A 276 5.44 -9.27 11.44
CA VAL A 276 4.07 -8.92 11.83
C VAL A 276 3.54 -9.91 12.88
N THR A 277 3.83 -11.20 12.74
CA THR A 277 3.48 -12.23 13.74
C THR A 277 4.17 -11.96 15.09
N PHE A 278 5.45 -11.57 15.05
CA PHE A 278 6.19 -11.19 16.26
C PHE A 278 5.57 -9.97 16.94
N ILE A 279 5.22 -8.90 16.18
CA ILE A 279 4.53 -7.73 16.71
C ILE A 279 3.20 -8.13 17.34
N MET A 280 2.41 -8.96 16.64
CA MET A 280 1.12 -9.45 17.12
C MET A 280 1.28 -10.24 18.43
N TRP A 281 2.25 -11.15 18.50
CA TRP A 281 2.55 -11.91 19.70
C TRP A 281 2.91 -11.00 20.88
N LYS A 282 3.77 -10.03 20.67
CA LYS A 282 4.18 -9.08 21.72
C LYS A 282 3.02 -8.20 22.21
N ILE A 283 2.13 -7.77 21.32
CA ILE A 283 1.02 -6.87 21.68
C ILE A 283 -0.14 -7.62 22.38
N TYR A 284 -0.48 -8.82 21.91
CA TYR A 284 -1.70 -9.48 22.35
C TYR A 284 -1.47 -10.63 23.34
N PHE A 285 -0.47 -11.48 23.11
CA PHE A 285 -0.28 -12.67 23.92
C PHE A 285 0.52 -12.47 25.22
N GLN A 286 1.25 -11.38 25.35
CA GLN A 286 1.90 -11.06 26.63
C GLN A 286 0.99 -10.27 27.59
N LYS A 287 -0.17 -9.83 27.17
CA LYS A 287 -1.15 -9.14 28.03
C LYS A 287 -1.74 -10.09 29.08
N ASP A 288 -1.95 -11.35 28.73
CA ASP A 288 -2.63 -12.33 29.58
C ASP A 288 -1.77 -12.81 30.77
N LYS A 289 -0.44 -12.69 30.71
CA LYS A 289 0.43 -13.12 31.82
C LYS A 289 0.41 -12.19 33.05
N PHE A 290 0.02 -10.92 32.88
CA PHE A 290 -0.02 -9.94 33.97
C PHE A 290 -1.39 -9.76 34.61
N GLN A 291 -2.45 -10.40 34.10
CA GLN A 291 -3.78 -10.32 34.66
C GLN A 291 -4.06 -11.46 35.67
N TYR A 292 -3.15 -12.42 35.78
CA TYR A 292 -3.24 -13.59 36.71
C TYR A 292 -2.08 -13.68 37.72
N SER A 293 -1.27 -12.62 37.85
CA SER A 293 -0.31 -12.44 38.94
C SER A 293 -0.71 -11.24 39.82
#